data_3a87a88e50a131f630b38871278d310f
#
_entry.id   3a87a88e50a131f630b38871278d310f
#
_cell.length_a   1.000
_cell.length_b   1.000
_cell.length_c   1.000
_cell.angle_alpha   90.00
_cell.angle_beta   90.00
_cell.angle_gamma   90.00
#
_symmetry.space_group_name_H-M   'P 1'
#
loop_
_entity.id
_entity.type
_entity.pdbx_description
1 polymer ?
#
loop_
_entity_poly.entity_id
_entity_poly.type
_entity_poly.pdbx_seq_one_letter_code
_entity_poly.pdbx_strand_id
1 'polypeptide(L)'
;MEDEQKLTEQQRTALSQLEDLRSELHSMVDARVDGSIHSILTGRVLEQALPTLPLTANPSVFKGEKPESILFPDGREVKTPTWKTAVLAIMRDCNADAKMHLQLMELRGKVLGRQRAILAASPEKMHAPLEIDKDLYMESYYDTGTLLYVLKNRVLDEVGYNYFGIHVRLRQEQEEAQKQSPRMDEMTL
;
A
#
# COMPACT_ATOMS: atom_id res chain seq x y z
N MET A 1 6.81 16.27 49.86
CA MET A 1 7.53 14.98 49.86
C MET A 1 7.14 14.32 48.58
N GLU A 2 8.02 14.47 47.59
CA GLU A 2 7.82 14.01 46.24
C GLU A 2 8.11 12.52 46.19
N ASP A 3 7.07 11.71 45.91
CA ASP A 3 7.22 10.32 45.55
C ASP A 3 7.87 10.23 44.17
N GLU A 4 9.19 10.25 44.09
CA GLU A 4 9.93 9.76 42.93
C GLU A 4 9.67 8.26 42.81
N GLN A 5 8.62 7.90 42.06
CA GLN A 5 8.39 6.52 41.67
C GLN A 5 9.61 6.03 40.90
N LYS A 6 10.46 5.24 41.57
CA LYS A 6 11.58 4.55 40.92
C LYS A 6 11.02 3.62 39.86
N LEU A 7 11.19 4.02 38.59
CA LEU A 7 10.86 3.19 37.45
C LEU A 7 11.55 1.83 37.54
N THR A 8 10.82 0.77 37.24
CA THR A 8 11.40 -0.58 37.14
C THR A 8 12.39 -0.64 35.98
N GLU A 9 13.32 -1.60 35.98
CA GLU A 9 14.27 -1.77 34.84
C GLU A 9 13.56 -1.95 33.50
N GLN A 10 12.44 -2.68 33.48
CA GLN A 10 11.64 -2.87 32.28
C GLN A 10 11.04 -1.55 31.78
N GLN A 11 10.57 -0.70 32.69
CA GLN A 11 10.05 0.63 32.33
C GLN A 11 11.14 1.56 31.77
N ARG A 12 12.36 1.49 32.33
CA ARG A 12 13.51 2.27 31.83
C ARG A 12 13.92 1.80 30.44
N THR A 13 13.97 0.48 30.20
CA THR A 13 14.27 -0.09 28.90
C THR A 13 13.22 0.32 27.86
N ALA A 14 11.95 0.25 28.22
CA ALA A 14 10.87 0.67 27.33
C ALA A 14 10.92 2.17 27.00
N LEU A 15 11.22 3.03 27.98
CA LEU A 15 11.40 4.45 27.77
C LEU A 15 12.58 4.75 26.83
N SER A 16 13.73 4.09 27.03
CA SER A 16 14.89 4.22 26.15
C SER A 16 14.54 3.84 24.71
N GLN A 17 13.84 2.72 24.50
CA GLN A 17 13.40 2.29 23.16
C GLN A 17 12.44 3.29 22.49
N LEU A 18 11.55 3.91 23.27
CA LEU A 18 10.65 4.93 22.76
C LEU A 18 11.39 6.23 22.41
N GLU A 19 12.40 6.62 23.19
CA GLU A 19 13.25 7.77 22.92
C GLU A 19 14.10 7.55 21.65
N ASP A 20 14.66 6.36 21.49
CA ASP A 20 15.40 5.97 20.29
C ASP A 20 14.51 6.00 19.04
N LEU A 21 13.31 5.42 19.11
CA LEU A 21 12.33 5.44 18.05
C LEU A 21 11.88 6.87 17.70
N ARG A 22 11.66 7.71 18.71
CA ARG A 22 11.32 9.12 18.52
C ARG A 22 12.45 9.87 17.79
N SER A 23 13.69 9.62 18.19
CA SER A 23 14.87 10.25 17.58
C SER A 23 15.02 9.83 16.12
N GLU A 24 14.82 8.55 15.82
CA GLU A 24 14.84 8.02 14.46
C GLU A 24 13.75 8.65 13.59
N LEU A 25 12.52 8.73 14.11
CA LEU A 25 11.41 9.38 13.41
C LEU A 25 11.67 10.86 13.10
N HIS A 26 12.22 11.61 14.07
CA HIS A 26 12.59 13.02 13.85
C HIS A 26 13.64 13.12 12.74
N SER A 27 14.70 12.32 12.81
CA SER A 27 15.76 12.32 11.78
C SER A 27 15.22 12.02 10.39
N MET A 28 14.28 11.07 10.26
CA MET A 28 13.64 10.75 8.98
C MET A 28 12.78 11.89 8.45
N VAL A 29 12.04 12.56 9.33
CA VAL A 29 11.19 13.70 8.96
C VAL A 29 12.06 14.89 8.52
N ASP A 30 13.09 15.21 9.28
CA ASP A 30 14.01 16.31 8.99
C ASP A 30 14.75 16.09 7.65
N ALA A 31 15.28 14.89 7.41
CA ALA A 31 15.93 14.55 6.15
C ALA A 31 14.98 14.69 4.94
N ARG A 32 13.70 14.35 5.12
CA ARG A 32 12.69 14.46 4.05
C ARG A 32 12.30 15.93 3.79
N VAL A 33 12.16 16.71 4.85
CA VAL A 33 11.86 18.15 4.76
C VAL A 33 13.03 18.89 4.12
N ASP A 34 14.26 18.63 4.56
CA ASP A 34 15.48 19.25 4.00
C ASP A 34 15.67 18.89 2.52
N GLY A 35 15.44 17.64 2.15
CA GLY A 35 15.45 17.20 0.76
C GLY A 35 14.42 17.95 -0.11
N SER A 36 13.22 18.18 0.43
CA SER A 36 12.17 18.92 -0.26
C SER A 36 12.53 20.42 -0.39
N ILE A 37 13.05 21.03 0.67
CA ILE A 37 13.51 22.43 0.66
C ILE A 37 14.65 22.60 -0.35
N HIS A 38 15.64 21.71 -0.33
CA HIS A 38 16.75 21.73 -1.27
C HIS A 38 16.28 21.63 -2.73
N SER A 39 15.33 20.77 -3.01
CA SER A 39 14.72 20.58 -4.33
C SER A 39 14.03 21.87 -4.83
N ILE A 40 13.29 22.54 -3.95
CA ILE A 40 12.62 23.81 -4.26
C ILE A 40 13.65 24.92 -4.53
N LEU A 41 14.67 25.04 -3.67
CA LEU A 41 15.69 26.09 -3.77
C LEU A 41 16.60 25.92 -4.99
N THR A 42 16.85 24.69 -5.43
CA THR A 42 17.70 24.42 -6.61
C THR A 42 16.97 24.52 -7.92
N GLY A 43 15.68 24.87 -7.92
CA GLY A 43 14.84 24.94 -9.14
C GLY A 43 14.75 23.62 -9.90
N ARG A 44 15.23 22.52 -9.31
CA ARG A 44 14.83 21.20 -9.74
C ARG A 44 13.37 21.12 -9.40
N VAL A 45 12.53 21.41 -10.41
CA VAL A 45 11.14 21.02 -10.37
C VAL A 45 11.18 19.57 -9.87
N LEU A 46 10.66 19.34 -8.67
CA LEU A 46 10.28 18.01 -8.30
C LEU A 46 9.44 17.55 -9.49
N GLU A 47 10.02 16.71 -10.32
CA GLU A 47 9.22 15.83 -11.16
C GLU A 47 8.14 15.37 -10.20
N GLN A 48 6.93 15.91 -10.38
CA GLN A 48 5.89 15.89 -9.35
C GLN A 48 5.84 14.46 -8.86
N ALA A 49 6.40 14.23 -7.69
CA ALA A 49 6.38 12.90 -7.11
C ALA A 49 4.91 12.59 -6.98
N LEU A 50 4.40 11.81 -7.92
CA LEU A 50 2.99 11.43 -7.99
C LEU A 50 2.57 11.06 -6.57
N PRO A 51 1.45 11.56 -6.07
CA PRO A 51 1.09 11.38 -4.68
C PRO A 51 1.16 9.89 -4.32
N THR A 52 2.10 9.55 -3.47
CA THR A 52 2.23 8.19 -2.96
C THR A 52 1.58 8.12 -1.60
N LEU A 53 0.71 7.14 -1.41
CA LEU A 53 0.07 6.88 -0.13
C LEU A 53 0.58 5.57 0.45
N PRO A 54 0.87 5.50 1.76
CA PRO A 54 1.27 4.25 2.37
C PRO A 54 0.08 3.26 2.33
N LEU A 55 0.38 1.99 2.12
CA LEU A 55 -0.66 0.94 2.12
C LEU A 55 -1.38 0.85 3.48
N THR A 56 -0.72 1.28 4.55
CA THR A 56 -1.29 1.38 5.90
C THR A 56 -2.41 2.43 6.02
N ALA A 57 -2.51 3.38 5.09
CA ALA A 57 -3.55 4.39 5.09
C ALA A 57 -4.96 3.76 5.18
N ASN A 58 -5.91 4.55 5.69
CA ASN A 58 -7.30 4.10 5.74
C ASN A 58 -7.79 3.76 4.33
N PRO A 59 -8.38 2.57 4.10
CA PRO A 59 -8.85 2.16 2.77
C PRO A 59 -9.81 3.15 2.09
N SER A 60 -10.49 4.00 2.86
CA SER A 60 -11.40 5.01 2.32
C SER A 60 -10.71 6.08 1.47
N VAL A 61 -9.42 6.36 1.72
CA VAL A 61 -8.65 7.35 0.93
C VAL A 61 -8.37 6.88 -0.50
N PHE A 62 -8.48 5.59 -0.74
CA PHE A 62 -8.28 4.99 -2.07
C PHE A 62 -9.59 4.85 -2.87
N LYS A 63 -10.71 5.25 -2.27
CA LYS A 63 -12.02 5.11 -2.93
C LYS A 63 -12.14 6.09 -4.10
N GLY A 64 -12.40 5.56 -5.29
CA GLY A 64 -12.46 6.37 -6.52
C GLY A 64 -11.11 6.55 -7.21
N GLU A 65 -10.01 6.36 -6.49
CA GLU A 65 -8.66 6.48 -7.02
C GLU A 65 -8.25 5.26 -7.84
N LYS A 66 -7.35 5.48 -8.80
CA LYS A 66 -6.75 4.42 -9.61
C LYS A 66 -5.26 4.30 -9.27
N PRO A 67 -4.76 3.11 -8.97
CA PRO A 67 -3.34 2.93 -8.77
C PRO A 67 -2.58 3.04 -10.11
N GLU A 68 -1.34 3.47 -10.05
CA GLU A 68 -0.38 3.44 -11.15
C GLU A 68 0.69 2.39 -10.89
N SER A 69 1.23 2.38 -9.68
CA SER A 69 2.26 1.42 -9.26
C SER A 69 2.26 1.18 -7.76
N ILE A 70 2.86 0.06 -7.38
CA ILE A 70 3.22 -0.28 -6.00
C ILE A 70 4.72 -0.12 -5.85
N LEU A 71 5.13 0.60 -4.80
CA LEU A 71 6.52 0.78 -4.40
C LEU A 71 6.78 -0.08 -3.16
N PHE A 72 7.75 -0.97 -3.26
CA PHE A 72 8.18 -1.85 -2.17
C PHE A 72 9.33 -1.23 -1.37
N PRO A 73 9.53 -1.64 -0.10
CA PRO A 73 10.60 -1.09 0.76
C PRO A 73 12.01 -1.30 0.21
N ASP A 74 12.21 -2.32 -0.62
CA ASP A 74 13.49 -2.62 -1.28
C ASP A 74 13.78 -1.76 -2.53
N GLY A 75 12.91 -0.79 -2.83
CA GLY A 75 13.02 0.12 -3.97
C GLY A 75 12.43 -0.43 -5.26
N ARG A 76 11.90 -1.64 -5.29
CA ARG A 76 11.18 -2.15 -6.47
C ARG A 76 9.88 -1.39 -6.69
N GLU A 77 9.64 -1.03 -7.93
CA GLU A 77 8.37 -0.46 -8.38
C GLU A 77 7.71 -1.38 -9.38
N VAL A 78 6.46 -1.74 -9.11
CA VAL A 78 5.64 -2.62 -9.98
C VAL A 78 4.45 -1.84 -10.51
N LYS A 79 4.34 -1.69 -11.82
CA LYS A 79 3.18 -1.04 -12.48
C LYS A 79 1.91 -1.87 -12.25
N THR A 80 0.88 -1.21 -11.74
CA THR A 80 -0.37 -1.86 -11.35
C THR A 80 -1.56 -0.98 -11.75
N PRO A 81 -2.04 -1.08 -13.01
CA PRO A 81 -3.06 -0.18 -13.54
C PRO A 81 -4.44 -0.33 -12.89
N THR A 82 -4.64 -1.34 -12.05
CA THR A 82 -5.89 -1.62 -11.34
C THR A 82 -5.61 -2.08 -9.91
N TRP A 83 -6.58 -1.91 -9.02
CA TRP A 83 -6.47 -2.40 -7.65
C TRP A 83 -6.30 -3.93 -7.57
N LYS A 84 -6.88 -4.67 -8.51
CA LYS A 84 -6.67 -6.13 -8.60
C LYS A 84 -5.21 -6.47 -8.88
N THR A 85 -4.59 -5.76 -9.83
CA THR A 85 -3.17 -5.97 -10.15
C THR A 85 -2.25 -5.50 -9.02
N ALA A 86 -2.64 -4.44 -8.27
CA ALA A 86 -1.93 -3.99 -7.08
C ALA A 86 -1.95 -5.06 -5.97
N VAL A 87 -3.13 -5.60 -5.67
CA VAL A 87 -3.29 -6.70 -4.71
C VAL A 87 -2.49 -7.93 -5.14
N LEU A 88 -2.55 -8.28 -6.43
CA LEU A 88 -1.80 -9.43 -6.96
C LEU A 88 -0.27 -9.24 -6.79
N ALA A 89 0.25 -8.03 -7.04
CA ALA A 89 1.66 -7.72 -6.85
C ALA A 89 2.09 -7.90 -5.39
N ILE A 90 1.30 -7.38 -4.44
CA ILE A 90 1.56 -7.50 -3.00
C ILE A 90 1.46 -8.97 -2.55
N MET A 91 0.44 -9.70 -3.00
CA MET A 91 0.27 -11.10 -2.65
C MET A 91 1.39 -11.98 -3.19
N ARG A 92 1.91 -11.70 -4.39
CA ARG A 92 3.05 -12.42 -4.96
C ARG A 92 4.34 -12.13 -4.21
N ASP A 93 4.53 -10.90 -3.75
CA ASP A 93 5.67 -10.54 -2.92
C ASP A 93 5.61 -11.27 -1.56
N CYS A 94 4.46 -11.27 -0.91
CA CYS A 94 4.21 -12.05 0.30
C CYS A 94 4.46 -13.55 0.07
N ASN A 95 3.99 -14.09 -1.03
CA ASN A 95 4.11 -15.52 -1.39
C ASN A 95 5.55 -15.94 -1.75
N ALA A 96 6.43 -14.99 -2.08
CA ALA A 96 7.84 -15.26 -2.40
C ALA A 96 8.66 -15.68 -1.18
N ASP A 97 8.23 -15.31 0.03
CA ASP A 97 8.83 -15.80 1.27
C ASP A 97 8.32 -17.21 1.60
N ALA A 98 9.24 -18.15 1.81
CA ALA A 98 8.89 -19.57 2.01
C ALA A 98 8.03 -19.81 3.27
N LYS A 99 8.23 -19.05 4.34
CA LYS A 99 7.44 -19.16 5.58
C LYS A 99 6.01 -18.64 5.33
N MET A 100 5.89 -17.49 4.69
CA MET A 100 4.60 -16.88 4.38
C MET A 100 3.82 -17.69 3.35
N HIS A 101 4.50 -18.27 2.36
CA HIS A 101 3.91 -19.22 1.43
C HIS A 101 3.20 -20.35 2.17
N LEU A 102 3.89 -21.02 3.11
CA LEU A 102 3.28 -22.10 3.89
C LEU A 102 2.05 -21.62 4.67
N GLN A 103 2.13 -20.45 5.30
CA GLN A 103 1.00 -19.88 6.04
C GLN A 103 -0.17 -19.52 5.11
N LEU A 104 0.07 -18.95 3.94
CA LEU A 104 -0.95 -18.69 2.92
C LEU A 104 -1.63 -19.99 2.47
N MET A 105 -0.84 -21.05 2.26
CA MET A 105 -1.38 -22.36 1.89
C MET A 105 -2.27 -22.96 3.01
N GLU A 106 -1.94 -22.72 4.27
CA GLU A 106 -2.75 -23.15 5.42
C GLU A 106 -4.03 -22.34 5.59
N LEU A 107 -4.05 -21.07 5.19
CA LEU A 107 -5.22 -20.19 5.28
C LEU A 107 -6.30 -20.51 4.23
N ARG A 108 -5.99 -21.29 3.20
CA ARG A 108 -6.95 -21.66 2.15
C ARG A 108 -8.19 -22.34 2.74
N GLY A 109 -9.35 -21.82 2.40
CA GLY A 109 -10.65 -22.33 2.89
C GLY A 109 -10.96 -21.98 4.36
N LYS A 110 -10.01 -21.47 5.13
CA LYS A 110 -10.20 -21.11 6.55
C LYS A 110 -10.66 -19.65 6.71
N VAL A 111 -10.12 -18.75 5.91
CA VAL A 111 -10.50 -17.32 5.95
C VAL A 111 -11.74 -17.14 5.09
N LEU A 112 -12.88 -16.89 5.75
CA LEU A 112 -14.17 -16.73 5.10
C LEU A 112 -14.52 -15.25 4.99
N GLY A 113 -14.96 -14.83 3.81
CA GLY A 113 -15.75 -13.63 3.59
C GLY A 113 -17.22 -13.88 4.01
N ARG A 114 -18.14 -13.01 3.58
CA ARG A 114 -19.57 -13.19 3.91
C ARG A 114 -20.16 -14.53 3.44
N GLN A 115 -19.76 -15.00 2.27
CA GLN A 115 -20.35 -16.19 1.64
C GLN A 115 -19.31 -17.16 1.06
N ARG A 116 -18.05 -16.75 0.94
CA ARG A 116 -17.01 -17.51 0.25
C ARG A 116 -15.66 -17.40 0.95
N ALA A 117 -14.81 -18.38 0.66
CA ALA A 117 -13.43 -18.33 1.08
C ALA A 117 -12.71 -17.15 0.38
N ILE A 118 -11.91 -16.40 1.15
CA ILE A 118 -11.05 -15.33 0.64
C ILE A 118 -9.86 -15.93 -0.09
N LEU A 119 -9.27 -16.99 0.47
CA LEU A 119 -8.21 -17.78 -0.15
C LEU A 119 -8.70 -19.20 -0.40
N ALA A 120 -8.43 -19.77 -1.58
CA ALA A 120 -8.78 -21.13 -1.93
C ALA A 120 -7.72 -21.81 -2.80
N ALA A 121 -7.78 -23.15 -2.86
CA ALA A 121 -6.92 -23.96 -3.73
C ALA A 121 -7.42 -24.01 -5.18
N SER A 122 -8.68 -23.64 -5.43
CA SER A 122 -9.32 -23.69 -6.74
C SER A 122 -10.20 -22.45 -6.95
N PRO A 123 -10.29 -21.91 -8.18
CA PRO A 123 -11.08 -20.73 -8.49
C PRO A 123 -12.60 -21.00 -8.59
N GLU A 124 -13.04 -22.26 -8.62
CA GLU A 124 -14.40 -22.67 -9.01
C GLU A 124 -15.53 -22.02 -8.22
N LYS A 125 -15.29 -21.68 -6.94
CA LYS A 125 -16.27 -21.05 -6.05
C LYS A 125 -16.08 -19.55 -5.88
N MET A 126 -15.18 -18.96 -6.64
CA MET A 126 -14.88 -17.52 -6.63
C MET A 126 -15.62 -16.79 -7.75
N HIS A 127 -15.93 -15.50 -7.53
CA HIS A 127 -16.50 -14.63 -8.57
C HIS A 127 -15.43 -14.00 -9.45
N ALA A 128 -14.36 -13.56 -8.83
CA ALA A 128 -13.25 -12.91 -9.52
C ALA A 128 -11.92 -13.39 -8.90
N PRO A 129 -11.52 -14.62 -9.22
CA PRO A 129 -10.30 -15.21 -8.69
C PRO A 129 -9.07 -14.47 -9.21
N LEU A 130 -8.13 -14.14 -8.32
CA LEU A 130 -6.78 -13.76 -8.63
C LEU A 130 -5.88 -14.97 -8.38
N GLU A 131 -5.22 -15.43 -9.41
CA GLU A 131 -4.21 -16.49 -9.31
C GLU A 131 -2.90 -15.88 -8.80
N ILE A 132 -2.54 -16.22 -7.57
CA ILE A 132 -1.30 -15.78 -6.92
C ILE A 132 -0.18 -16.72 -7.28
N ASP A 133 -0.45 -18.03 -7.14
CA ASP A 133 0.45 -19.13 -7.43
C ASP A 133 -0.38 -20.39 -7.74
N LYS A 134 0.30 -21.49 -8.10
CA LYS A 134 -0.33 -22.79 -8.26
C LYS A 134 -1.10 -23.16 -6.98
N ASP A 135 -2.37 -23.52 -7.14
CA ASP A 135 -3.26 -23.91 -6.04
C ASP A 135 -3.45 -22.82 -4.97
N LEU A 136 -3.21 -21.54 -5.31
CA LEU A 136 -3.43 -20.39 -4.42
C LEU A 136 -4.14 -19.25 -5.15
N TYR A 137 -5.41 -19.09 -4.85
CA TYR A 137 -6.29 -18.08 -5.43
C TYR A 137 -6.87 -17.19 -4.34
N MET A 138 -7.06 -15.91 -4.66
CA MET A 138 -7.72 -14.93 -3.79
C MET A 138 -8.98 -14.38 -4.46
N GLU A 139 -10.08 -14.30 -3.72
CA GLU A 139 -11.30 -13.61 -4.17
C GLU A 139 -11.08 -12.11 -4.24
N SER A 140 -11.41 -11.50 -5.38
CA SER A 140 -11.23 -10.06 -5.62
C SER A 140 -12.53 -9.33 -6.01
N TYR A 141 -13.67 -9.98 -5.91
CA TYR A 141 -14.96 -9.36 -6.20
C TYR A 141 -15.44 -8.50 -5.03
N TYR A 142 -14.72 -7.39 -4.83
CA TYR A 142 -14.98 -6.40 -3.81
C TYR A 142 -14.81 -4.98 -4.38
N ASP A 143 -15.43 -3.99 -3.77
CA ASP A 143 -15.03 -2.59 -3.96
C ASP A 143 -13.61 -2.36 -3.42
N THR A 144 -12.97 -1.27 -3.85
CA THR A 144 -11.57 -0.96 -3.48
C THR A 144 -11.33 -0.97 -1.99
N GLY A 145 -12.20 -0.32 -1.21
CA GLY A 145 -12.04 -0.22 0.24
C GLY A 145 -12.09 -1.59 0.91
N THR A 146 -13.09 -2.40 0.54
CA THR A 146 -13.26 -3.76 1.05
C THR A 146 -12.12 -4.67 0.61
N LEU A 147 -11.67 -4.57 -0.66
CA LEU A 147 -10.55 -5.36 -1.19
C LEU A 147 -9.27 -5.12 -0.40
N LEU A 148 -8.92 -3.84 -0.17
CA LEU A 148 -7.73 -3.48 0.60
C LEU A 148 -7.86 -3.82 2.09
N TYR A 149 -9.05 -3.69 2.66
CA TYR A 149 -9.31 -4.15 4.03
C TYR A 149 -9.11 -5.66 4.17
N VAL A 150 -9.68 -6.44 3.26
CA VAL A 150 -9.54 -7.90 3.24
C VAL A 150 -8.08 -8.31 3.06
N LEU A 151 -7.37 -7.69 2.11
CA LEU A 151 -5.95 -7.94 1.91
C LEU A 151 -5.16 -7.74 3.21
N LYS A 152 -5.26 -6.56 3.83
CA LYS A 152 -4.49 -6.20 5.03
C LYS A 152 -4.88 -7.06 6.24
N ASN A 153 -6.14 -6.95 6.66
CA ASN A 153 -6.55 -7.43 7.98
C ASN A 153 -6.99 -8.91 7.99
N ARG A 154 -7.21 -9.53 6.84
CA ARG A 154 -7.69 -10.93 6.77
C ARG A 154 -6.70 -11.87 6.11
N VAL A 155 -5.64 -11.32 5.51
CA VAL A 155 -4.60 -12.13 4.85
C VAL A 155 -3.22 -11.74 5.35
N LEU A 156 -2.77 -10.50 5.10
CA LEU A 156 -1.38 -10.11 5.42
C LEU A 156 -1.09 -10.11 6.92
N ASP A 157 -2.02 -9.61 7.75
CA ASP A 157 -1.88 -9.64 9.21
C ASP A 157 -1.85 -11.08 9.74
N GLU A 158 -2.69 -11.98 9.19
CA GLU A 158 -2.75 -13.38 9.60
C GLU A 158 -1.46 -14.16 9.32
N VAL A 159 -0.75 -13.82 8.25
CA VAL A 159 0.55 -14.44 7.92
C VAL A 159 1.74 -13.65 8.47
N GLY A 160 1.51 -12.52 9.13
CA GLY A 160 2.55 -11.67 9.69
C GLY A 160 3.42 -10.98 8.64
N TYR A 161 2.86 -10.70 7.45
CA TYR A 161 3.58 -9.97 6.41
C TYR A 161 3.69 -8.49 6.74
N ASN A 162 4.91 -7.97 6.76
CA ASN A 162 5.16 -6.55 7.02
C ASN A 162 4.95 -5.71 5.74
N TYR A 163 3.83 -4.99 5.68
CA TYR A 163 3.48 -4.09 4.58
C TYR A 163 3.64 -2.60 4.91
N PHE A 164 4.25 -2.24 6.04
CA PHE A 164 4.37 -0.84 6.50
C PHE A 164 5.18 0.05 5.56
N GLY A 165 6.17 -0.52 4.87
CA GLY A 165 6.98 0.21 3.90
C GLY A 165 6.43 0.20 2.46
N ILE A 166 5.27 -0.41 2.23
CA ILE A 166 4.67 -0.43 0.89
C ILE A 166 3.89 0.86 0.66
N HIS A 167 4.14 1.49 -0.49
CA HIS A 167 3.43 2.68 -0.92
C HIS A 167 2.72 2.44 -2.25
N VAL A 168 1.59 3.10 -2.42
CA VAL A 168 0.81 3.10 -3.66
C VAL A 168 0.99 4.45 -4.34
N ARG A 169 1.48 4.44 -5.57
CA ARG A 169 1.42 5.61 -6.45
C ARG A 169 0.06 5.65 -7.12
N LEU A 170 -0.62 6.77 -7.00
CA LEU A 170 -1.92 6.98 -7.63
C LEU A 170 -1.75 7.64 -8.99
N ARG A 171 -2.60 7.26 -9.93
CA ARG A 171 -2.66 7.90 -11.25
C ARG A 171 -3.22 9.30 -11.09
N GLN A 172 -2.53 10.31 -11.63
CA GLN A 172 -3.11 11.62 -11.82
C GLN A 172 -4.08 11.57 -13.02
N GLU A 173 -5.32 11.95 -12.81
CA GLU A 173 -6.19 12.29 -13.92
C GLU A 173 -5.63 13.58 -14.52
N GLN A 174 -4.84 13.46 -15.59
CA GLN A 174 -4.53 14.61 -16.42
C GLN A 174 -5.86 15.13 -16.92
N GLU A 175 -6.19 16.36 -16.55
CA GLU A 175 -7.31 17.09 -17.10
C GLU A 175 -7.25 16.97 -18.63
N GLU A 176 -8.17 16.21 -19.23
CA GLU A 176 -8.40 16.18 -20.66
C GLU A 176 -8.95 17.53 -21.18
N ALA A 177 -8.67 18.62 -20.47
CA ALA A 177 -9.12 19.98 -20.77
C ALA A 177 -8.36 20.68 -21.92
N GLN A 178 -7.43 20.02 -22.60
CA GLN A 178 -6.69 20.65 -23.70
C GLN A 178 -6.99 20.11 -25.10
N LYS A 179 -8.06 19.34 -25.29
CA LYS A 179 -8.44 18.86 -26.63
C LYS A 179 -9.68 19.53 -27.24
N GLN A 180 -10.11 20.66 -26.71
CA GLN A 180 -11.12 21.49 -27.38
C GLN A 180 -10.59 22.90 -27.59
N SER A 181 -9.57 23.05 -28.46
CA SER A 181 -9.39 24.30 -29.18
C SER A 181 -10.44 24.31 -30.27
N PRO A 182 -11.37 25.29 -30.30
CA PRO A 182 -12.25 25.45 -31.46
C PRO A 182 -11.38 25.83 -32.65
N ARG A 183 -11.47 25.07 -33.74
CA ARG A 183 -11.04 25.51 -35.06
C ARG A 183 -11.77 26.81 -35.36
N MET A 184 -11.05 27.91 -35.32
CA MET A 184 -11.50 29.13 -36.01
C MET A 184 -11.46 28.83 -37.50
N ASP A 185 -12.64 28.56 -38.04
CA ASP A 185 -12.84 28.56 -39.47
C ASP A 185 -12.48 29.95 -40.01
N GLU A 186 -11.53 29.95 -40.91
CA GLU A 186 -11.29 31.07 -41.84
C GLU A 186 -12.60 31.39 -42.57
N MET A 187 -13.18 32.51 -42.21
CA MET A 187 -14.10 33.20 -43.13
C MET A 187 -13.31 34.20 -43.97
N THR A 188 -12.95 33.75 -45.16
CA THR A 188 -12.51 34.56 -46.26
C THR A 188 -13.66 35.45 -46.75
N LEU A 189 -13.37 36.71 -46.90
CA LEU A 189 -13.89 37.57 -48.00
C LEU A 189 -12.77 38.33 -48.60
#